data_840b296782c231a0dc5ef6ae400e9b18
#
_entry.id   840b296782c231a0dc5ef6ae400e9b18
#
_cell.length_a   1.000
_cell.length_b   1.000
_cell.length_c   1.000
_cell.angle_alpha   90.00
_cell.angle_beta   90.00
_cell.angle_gamma   90.00
#
_symmetry.space_group_name_H-M   'P 1'
#
loop_
_entity.id
_entity.type
_entity.pdbx_description
1 polymer ?
#
loop_
_entity_poly.entity_id
_entity_poly.type
_entity_poly.pdbx_seq_one_letter_code
_entity_poly.pdbx_strand_id
1 'polypeptide(L)'
;MKGELPMFICPYCARNFYRSPKFRAVSHIRFLNASPNSPAIDVYLNDRLIFRNLLYKYFSDYITIPSGTYHIKVFSSGNTINPLIDKSLFIPPEKIFTLAAINEYPNIELLSIEDVRRPKIPGKVFIRFAHLSPEAPTLNIVLPNGNTLFSNVSYKEITPYIPVDPGTYTIEAITSSSGERILYVPNIRLRGDRFYTIYAVGNLSKPPELQVLIPLDGNSYIGL
;
A
#
# COMPACT_ATOMS: atom_id res chain seq x y z
N MET A 1 -50.92 -48.26 -32.01
CA MET A 1 -51.23 -46.95 -31.42
C MET A 1 -50.42 -46.77 -30.19
N LYS A 2 -49.38 -46.00 -30.27
CA LYS A 2 -48.53 -45.64 -29.14
C LYS A 2 -49.00 -44.28 -28.60
N GLY A 3 -49.53 -44.28 -27.40
CA GLY A 3 -49.98 -43.08 -26.73
C GLY A 3 -48.77 -42.29 -26.18
N GLU A 4 -48.60 -41.08 -26.65
CA GLU A 4 -47.66 -40.13 -26.05
C GLU A 4 -48.27 -39.54 -24.76
N LEU A 5 -47.53 -39.65 -23.65
CA LEU A 5 -47.89 -39.03 -22.38
C LEU A 5 -47.53 -37.54 -22.46
N PRO A 6 -48.40 -36.62 -22.07
CA PRO A 6 -48.07 -35.22 -22.03
C PRO A 6 -47.08 -34.91 -20.87
N MET A 7 -45.99 -34.27 -21.21
CA MET A 7 -45.00 -33.75 -20.28
C MET A 7 -45.61 -32.59 -19.48
N PHE A 8 -45.98 -32.83 -18.23
CA PHE A 8 -46.44 -31.77 -17.32
C PHE A 8 -45.25 -30.87 -16.97
N ILE A 9 -45.17 -29.72 -17.60
CA ILE A 9 -44.27 -28.66 -17.22
C ILE A 9 -44.88 -27.96 -16.00
N CYS A 10 -44.25 -28.13 -14.82
CA CYS A 10 -44.64 -27.44 -13.59
C CYS A 10 -44.52 -25.92 -13.78
N PRO A 11 -45.60 -25.12 -13.71
CA PRO A 11 -45.53 -23.67 -13.88
C PRO A 11 -44.76 -22.93 -12.77
N TYR A 12 -44.53 -23.61 -11.64
CA TYR A 12 -43.79 -23.05 -10.50
C TYR A 12 -42.30 -23.29 -10.56
N CYS A 13 -41.80 -24.16 -11.45
CA CYS A 13 -40.35 -24.42 -11.55
C CYS A 13 -39.59 -23.39 -12.38
N ALA A 14 -40.28 -22.49 -13.07
CA ALA A 14 -39.67 -21.54 -14.00
C ALA A 14 -39.29 -20.18 -13.38
N ARG A 15 -39.39 -19.97 -12.05
CA ARG A 15 -39.17 -18.64 -11.45
C ARG A 15 -38.19 -18.59 -10.28
N ASN A 16 -37.44 -19.63 -10.03
CA ASN A 16 -36.29 -19.52 -9.12
C ASN A 16 -34.99 -19.60 -9.91
N PHE A 17 -34.73 -18.63 -10.77
CA PHE A 17 -33.34 -18.22 -10.99
C PHE A 17 -32.85 -17.73 -9.65
N TYR A 18 -32.21 -18.62 -8.90
CA TYR A 18 -31.34 -18.24 -7.79
C TYR A 18 -30.37 -17.24 -8.38
N ARG A 19 -30.64 -15.96 -8.15
CA ARG A 19 -29.66 -14.91 -8.31
C ARG A 19 -28.65 -15.23 -7.22
N SER A 20 -27.68 -16.08 -7.55
CA SER A 20 -26.51 -16.30 -6.69
C SER A 20 -26.07 -14.90 -6.26
N PRO A 21 -25.95 -14.61 -4.97
CA PRO A 21 -25.38 -13.34 -4.55
C PRO A 21 -24.06 -13.25 -5.30
N LYS A 22 -23.93 -12.24 -6.20
CA LYS A 22 -22.66 -11.98 -6.85
C LYS A 22 -21.73 -11.63 -5.69
N PHE A 23 -20.98 -12.61 -5.20
CA PHE A 23 -19.87 -12.35 -4.31
C PHE A 23 -18.95 -11.41 -5.07
N ARG A 24 -19.08 -10.12 -4.79
CA ARG A 24 -18.13 -9.16 -5.33
C ARG A 24 -16.81 -9.51 -4.66
N ALA A 25 -15.87 -9.95 -5.46
CA ALA A 25 -14.52 -10.18 -4.96
C ALA A 25 -14.06 -8.90 -4.27
N VAL A 26 -13.54 -9.06 -3.07
CA VAL A 26 -13.12 -7.94 -2.22
C VAL A 26 -11.62 -7.71 -2.34
N SER A 27 -11.21 -6.51 -1.96
CA SER A 27 -9.82 -6.09 -1.85
C SER A 27 -9.63 -5.33 -0.55
N HIS A 28 -8.40 -5.17 -0.13
CA HIS A 28 -8.06 -4.50 1.11
C HIS A 28 -7.21 -3.27 0.80
N ILE A 29 -7.56 -2.14 1.40
CA ILE A 29 -6.81 -0.91 1.26
C ILE A 29 -6.53 -0.29 2.62
N ARG A 30 -5.36 0.32 2.76
CA ARG A 30 -5.03 1.27 3.84
C ARG A 30 -4.49 2.55 3.24
N PHE A 31 -4.52 3.62 4.01
CA PHE A 31 -3.91 4.89 3.63
C PHE A 31 -2.66 5.17 4.45
N LEU A 32 -1.70 5.82 3.80
CA LEU A 32 -0.49 6.38 4.40
C LEU A 32 -0.43 7.88 4.08
N ASN A 33 -0.26 8.71 5.09
CA ASN A 33 0.15 10.09 4.87
C ASN A 33 1.67 10.17 4.90
N ALA A 34 2.31 10.13 3.73
CA ALA A 34 3.76 10.24 3.54
C ALA A 34 4.19 11.61 3.00
N SER A 35 3.27 12.59 2.91
CA SER A 35 3.56 13.93 2.39
C SER A 35 4.24 14.78 3.46
N PRO A 36 5.51 15.18 3.27
CA PRO A 36 6.19 16.09 4.21
C PRO A 36 5.44 17.43 4.34
N ASN A 37 5.41 17.97 5.55
CA ASN A 37 4.74 19.24 5.88
C ASN A 37 3.23 19.28 5.63
N SER A 38 2.60 18.14 5.31
CA SER A 38 1.15 18.12 5.17
C SER A 38 0.46 18.29 6.53
N PRO A 39 -0.69 18.99 6.57
CA PRO A 39 -1.58 18.90 7.71
C PRO A 39 -2.07 17.46 7.87
N ALA A 40 -2.75 17.19 8.99
CA ALA A 40 -3.57 15.98 9.08
C ALA A 40 -4.58 15.94 7.93
N ILE A 41 -4.86 14.76 7.39
CA ILE A 41 -5.74 14.61 6.23
C ILE A 41 -6.96 13.78 6.56
N ASP A 42 -8.08 14.14 5.91
CA ASP A 42 -9.32 13.39 5.89
C ASP A 42 -9.47 12.74 4.52
N VAL A 43 -9.75 11.42 4.50
CA VAL A 43 -9.84 10.64 3.26
C VAL A 43 -11.26 10.19 3.00
N TYR A 44 -11.75 10.48 1.81
CA TYR A 44 -13.09 10.14 1.34
C TYR A 44 -13.02 9.16 0.17
N LEU A 45 -13.90 8.16 0.18
CA LEU A 45 -14.17 7.27 -0.94
C LEU A 45 -15.62 7.45 -1.38
N ASN A 46 -15.84 7.82 -2.65
CA ASN A 46 -17.18 8.09 -3.20
C ASN A 46 -17.97 9.04 -2.29
N ASP A 47 -17.36 10.17 -1.91
CA ASP A 47 -17.91 11.22 -1.03
C ASP A 47 -18.24 10.78 0.42
N ARG A 48 -17.88 9.55 0.79
CA ARG A 48 -18.00 9.06 2.17
C ARG A 48 -16.67 9.18 2.88
N LEU A 49 -16.66 9.85 4.04
CA LEU A 49 -15.49 9.91 4.92
C LEU A 49 -15.15 8.51 5.45
N ILE A 50 -13.93 8.04 5.19
CA ILE A 50 -13.43 6.73 5.60
C ILE A 50 -12.38 6.86 6.69
N PHE A 51 -11.43 7.77 6.52
CA PHE A 51 -10.39 8.02 7.52
C PHE A 51 -10.36 9.51 7.86
N ARG A 52 -10.31 9.80 9.16
CA ARG A 52 -10.27 11.16 9.69
C ARG A 52 -8.95 11.41 10.39
N ASN A 53 -8.42 12.61 10.22
CA ASN A 53 -7.27 13.12 10.98
C ASN A 53 -6.03 12.24 10.89
N LEU A 54 -5.73 11.72 9.67
CA LEU A 54 -4.54 10.92 9.42
C LEU A 54 -3.31 11.83 9.39
N LEU A 55 -2.50 11.75 10.43
CA LEU A 55 -1.30 12.57 10.60
C LEU A 55 -0.17 12.12 9.65
N TYR A 56 0.76 13.00 9.39
CA TYR A 56 2.00 12.66 8.67
C TYR A 56 2.70 11.47 9.31
N LYS A 57 3.18 10.50 8.51
CA LYS A 57 3.81 9.22 8.86
C LYS A 57 2.88 8.14 9.42
N TYR A 58 1.60 8.42 9.57
CA TYR A 58 0.66 7.44 10.08
C TYR A 58 -0.02 6.65 8.96
N PHE A 59 -0.25 5.38 9.27
CA PHE A 59 -1.06 4.47 8.47
C PHE A 59 -2.46 4.37 9.09
N SER A 60 -3.47 4.26 8.24
CA SER A 60 -4.77 3.77 8.70
C SER A 60 -4.73 2.25 8.87
N ASP A 61 -5.75 1.70 9.51
CA ASP A 61 -6.05 0.27 9.41
C ASP A 61 -6.42 -0.11 7.98
N TYR A 62 -6.27 -1.40 7.63
CA TYR A 62 -6.82 -1.93 6.39
C TYR A 62 -8.34 -2.05 6.49
N ILE A 63 -9.02 -1.58 5.46
CA ILE A 63 -10.45 -1.78 5.26
C ILE A 63 -10.69 -2.70 4.07
N THR A 64 -11.76 -3.50 4.16
CA THR A 64 -12.22 -4.36 3.07
C THR A 64 -13.22 -3.59 2.22
N ILE A 65 -12.98 -3.56 0.90
CA ILE A 65 -13.86 -2.92 -0.07
C ILE A 65 -14.15 -3.86 -1.24
N PRO A 66 -15.33 -3.80 -1.88
CA PRO A 66 -15.57 -4.49 -3.13
C PRO A 66 -14.63 -4.01 -4.23
N SER A 67 -14.27 -4.89 -5.18
CA SER A 67 -13.58 -4.45 -6.40
C SER A 67 -14.42 -3.45 -7.20
N GLY A 68 -13.77 -2.43 -7.78
CA GLY A 68 -14.48 -1.39 -8.55
C GLY A 68 -13.68 -0.10 -8.66
N THR A 69 -14.28 0.88 -9.31
CA THR A 69 -13.71 2.23 -9.41
C THR A 69 -14.20 3.08 -8.24
N TYR A 70 -13.26 3.74 -7.58
CA TYR A 70 -13.51 4.64 -6.45
C TYR A 70 -13.03 6.04 -6.78
N HIS A 71 -13.85 7.02 -6.44
CA HIS A 71 -13.47 8.42 -6.43
C HIS A 71 -12.85 8.73 -5.08
N ILE A 72 -11.56 9.05 -5.07
CA ILE A 72 -10.77 9.31 -3.86
C ILE A 72 -10.55 10.80 -3.74
N LYS A 73 -11.05 11.40 -2.66
CA LYS A 73 -10.76 12.78 -2.29
C LYS A 73 -10.03 12.82 -0.97
N VAL A 74 -8.99 13.64 -0.92
CA VAL A 74 -8.24 13.89 0.31
C VAL A 74 -8.28 15.37 0.60
N PHE A 75 -8.64 15.74 1.81
CA PHE A 75 -8.70 17.12 2.28
C PHE A 75 -7.79 17.33 3.49
N SER A 76 -7.41 18.57 3.74
CA SER A 76 -6.90 18.93 5.07
C SER A 76 -8.00 18.66 6.10
N SER A 77 -7.63 18.07 7.24
CA SER A 77 -8.60 17.65 8.24
C SER A 77 -9.49 18.80 8.70
N GLY A 78 -10.80 18.52 8.74
CA GLY A 78 -11.83 19.51 9.06
C GLY A 78 -12.22 20.44 7.91
N ASN A 79 -11.60 20.31 6.74
CA ASN A 79 -11.96 21.05 5.53
C ASN A 79 -12.62 20.10 4.51
N THR A 80 -13.61 20.58 3.77
CA THR A 80 -14.28 19.83 2.69
C THR A 80 -14.34 20.64 1.39
N ILE A 81 -13.65 21.79 1.38
CA ILE A 81 -13.52 22.66 0.22
C ILE A 81 -12.09 22.53 -0.30
N ASN A 82 -11.89 22.45 -1.61
CA ASN A 82 -10.58 22.34 -2.25
C ASN A 82 -9.80 21.10 -1.81
N PRO A 83 -10.09 19.92 -2.37
CA PRO A 83 -9.36 18.71 -2.10
C PRO A 83 -7.88 18.84 -2.48
N LEU A 84 -7.00 18.27 -1.65
CA LEU A 84 -5.56 18.14 -1.94
C LEU A 84 -5.32 17.05 -2.99
N ILE A 85 -6.18 16.03 -3.01
CA ILE A 85 -6.22 14.96 -4.01
C ILE A 85 -7.67 14.79 -4.44
N ASP A 86 -7.89 14.73 -5.76
CA ASP A 86 -9.16 14.38 -6.39
C ASP A 86 -8.85 13.43 -7.55
N LYS A 87 -9.06 12.12 -7.36
CA LYS A 87 -8.63 11.11 -8.32
C LYS A 87 -9.56 9.90 -8.33
N SER A 88 -9.87 9.40 -9.51
CA SER A 88 -10.51 8.09 -9.66
C SER A 88 -9.47 6.98 -9.78
N LEU A 89 -9.66 5.89 -9.03
CA LEU A 89 -8.78 4.73 -9.02
C LEU A 89 -9.60 3.45 -9.13
N PHE A 90 -9.22 2.57 -10.06
CA PHE A 90 -9.78 1.23 -10.14
C PHE A 90 -9.03 0.30 -9.18
N ILE A 91 -9.78 -0.36 -8.29
CA ILE A 91 -9.26 -1.37 -7.37
C ILE A 91 -9.65 -2.75 -7.93
N PRO A 92 -8.69 -3.53 -8.45
CA PRO A 92 -8.93 -4.88 -8.94
C PRO A 92 -9.37 -5.81 -7.80
N PRO A 93 -10.02 -6.96 -8.12
CA PRO A 93 -10.41 -7.93 -7.11
C PRO A 93 -9.19 -8.62 -6.48
N GLU A 94 -9.36 -9.07 -5.23
CA GLU A 94 -8.39 -9.90 -4.51
C GLU A 94 -6.99 -9.27 -4.40
N LYS A 95 -6.94 -7.95 -4.18
CA LYS A 95 -5.71 -7.18 -4.05
C LYS A 95 -5.61 -6.50 -2.68
N ILE A 96 -4.38 -6.23 -2.30
CA ILE A 96 -4.06 -5.46 -1.10
C ILE A 96 -3.25 -4.24 -1.53
N PHE A 97 -3.68 -3.04 -1.11
CA PHE A 97 -2.99 -1.79 -1.46
C PHE A 97 -2.72 -0.93 -0.22
N THR A 98 -1.57 -0.28 -0.25
CA THR A 98 -1.33 0.95 0.50
C THR A 98 -1.48 2.13 -0.45
N LEU A 99 -2.44 3.03 -0.19
CA LEU A 99 -2.64 4.27 -0.93
C LEU A 99 -1.91 5.38 -0.17
N ALA A 100 -0.82 5.87 -0.74
CA ALA A 100 0.04 6.85 -0.09
C ALA A 100 -0.21 8.25 -0.65
N ALA A 101 -0.47 9.22 0.24
CA ALA A 101 -0.35 10.63 -0.08
C ALA A 101 1.13 10.99 -0.03
N ILE A 102 1.70 11.39 -1.15
CA ILE A 102 3.12 11.68 -1.35
C ILE A 102 3.33 13.08 -1.92
N ASN A 103 4.56 13.44 -2.21
CA ASN A 103 4.99 14.80 -2.54
C ASN A 103 4.86 15.76 -1.35
N GLU A 104 5.51 16.90 -1.48
CA GLU A 104 5.45 17.94 -0.47
C GLU A 104 4.17 18.77 -0.58
N TYR A 105 3.56 19.05 0.58
CA TYR A 105 2.43 19.97 0.65
C TYR A 105 2.79 21.36 0.05
N PRO A 106 1.92 22.02 -0.75
CA PRO A 106 0.55 21.62 -1.05
C PRO A 106 0.37 20.66 -2.26
N ASN A 107 1.43 20.30 -2.96
CA ASN A 107 1.38 19.53 -4.22
C ASN A 107 1.30 18.02 -3.97
N ILE A 108 0.32 17.59 -3.18
CA ILE A 108 0.16 16.19 -2.78
C ILE A 108 -0.38 15.35 -3.93
N GLU A 109 0.17 14.15 -4.09
CA GLU A 109 -0.28 13.16 -5.07
C GLU A 109 -0.67 11.84 -4.40
N LEU A 110 -1.52 11.06 -5.06
CA LEU A 110 -1.86 9.70 -4.64
C LEU A 110 -1.01 8.69 -5.41
N LEU A 111 -0.25 7.89 -4.67
CA LEU A 111 0.48 6.72 -5.17
C LEU A 111 -0.17 5.44 -4.64
N SER A 112 -0.49 4.51 -5.53
CA SER A 112 -1.00 3.18 -5.17
C SER A 112 0.14 2.17 -5.13
N ILE A 113 0.32 1.49 -4.00
CA ILE A 113 1.38 0.51 -3.76
C ILE A 113 0.71 -0.83 -3.47
N GLU A 114 0.79 -1.75 -4.42
CA GLU A 114 0.23 -3.10 -4.26
C GLU A 114 1.13 -3.97 -3.39
N ASP A 115 0.54 -4.65 -2.41
CA ASP A 115 1.22 -5.73 -1.68
C ASP A 115 1.13 -7.01 -2.53
N VAL A 116 2.06 -7.13 -3.49
CA VAL A 116 2.09 -8.24 -4.44
C VAL A 116 2.20 -9.57 -3.70
N ARG A 117 1.24 -10.46 -3.94
CA ARG A 117 1.24 -11.80 -3.36
C ARG A 117 2.42 -12.61 -3.87
N ARG A 118 3.08 -13.26 -2.93
CA ARG A 118 4.17 -14.20 -3.22
C ARG A 118 4.03 -15.45 -2.35
N PRO A 119 4.42 -16.62 -2.86
CA PRO A 119 4.58 -17.82 -2.04
C PRO A 119 5.53 -17.52 -0.87
N LYS A 120 5.12 -17.86 0.34
CA LYS A 120 5.98 -17.75 1.51
C LYS A 120 7.05 -18.86 1.46
N ILE A 121 8.27 -18.49 1.78
CA ILE A 121 9.34 -19.43 2.08
C ILE A 121 9.36 -19.57 3.60
N PRO A 122 9.08 -20.76 4.16
CA PRO A 122 8.99 -20.96 5.61
C PRO A 122 10.23 -20.41 6.33
N GLY A 123 10.01 -19.65 7.39
CA GLY A 123 11.07 -19.05 8.20
C GLY A 123 11.74 -17.81 7.60
N LYS A 124 11.55 -17.49 6.31
CA LYS A 124 12.12 -16.26 5.71
C LYS A 124 11.26 -15.04 5.98
N VAL A 125 11.89 -13.88 5.90
CA VAL A 125 11.25 -12.57 5.89
C VAL A 125 11.29 -12.03 4.48
N PHE A 126 10.22 -11.40 4.02
CA PHE A 126 10.19 -10.70 2.75
C PHE A 126 10.26 -9.20 3.00
N ILE A 127 11.26 -8.54 2.42
CA ILE A 127 11.43 -7.09 2.50
C ILE A 127 11.44 -6.48 1.11
N ARG A 128 10.93 -5.26 1.00
CA ARG A 128 11.06 -4.39 -0.17
C ARG A 128 11.28 -2.95 0.27
N PHE A 129 11.70 -2.10 -0.64
CA PHE A 129 11.92 -0.70 -0.39
C PHE A 129 10.97 0.16 -1.24
N ALA A 130 10.44 1.23 -0.66
CA ALA A 130 9.62 2.22 -1.34
C ALA A 130 10.20 3.62 -1.10
N HIS A 131 10.63 4.27 -2.16
CA HIS A 131 11.24 5.58 -2.09
C HIS A 131 10.17 6.68 -2.20
N LEU A 132 9.74 7.24 -1.06
CA LEU A 132 8.69 8.27 -0.99
C LEU A 132 9.22 9.64 -0.52
N SER A 133 10.52 9.83 -0.44
CA SER A 133 11.14 11.13 -0.11
C SER A 133 11.34 11.96 -1.39
N PRO A 134 10.62 13.10 -1.56
CA PRO A 134 10.64 13.83 -2.82
C PRO A 134 11.98 14.55 -3.10
N GLU A 135 12.75 14.90 -2.06
CA GLU A 135 14.02 15.61 -2.20
C GLU A 135 15.24 14.68 -2.23
N ALA A 136 15.10 13.44 -1.77
CA ALA A 136 16.23 12.53 -1.75
C ALA A 136 16.54 12.03 -3.17
N PRO A 137 17.84 11.95 -3.55
CA PRO A 137 18.26 11.44 -4.85
C PRO A 137 17.99 9.94 -4.98
N THR A 138 18.35 9.36 -6.11
CA THR A 138 18.35 7.91 -6.30
C THR A 138 19.24 7.23 -5.27
N LEU A 139 18.73 6.19 -4.61
CA LEU A 139 19.32 5.56 -3.43
C LEU A 139 19.73 4.10 -3.70
N ASN A 140 20.83 3.71 -3.08
CA ASN A 140 21.14 2.32 -2.80
C ASN A 140 20.88 2.03 -1.32
N ILE A 141 20.27 0.89 -1.03
CA ILE A 141 20.01 0.42 0.34
C ILE A 141 20.98 -0.71 0.61
N VAL A 142 21.86 -0.48 1.57
CA VAL A 142 22.99 -1.36 1.87
C VAL A 142 23.02 -1.78 3.33
N LEU A 143 23.69 -2.88 3.60
CA LEU A 143 24.04 -3.31 4.96
C LEU A 143 25.42 -2.75 5.34
N PRO A 144 25.76 -2.61 6.65
CA PRO A 144 27.05 -2.11 7.10
C PRO A 144 28.27 -2.91 6.61
N ASN A 145 28.06 -4.17 6.22
CA ASN A 145 29.11 -5.01 5.61
C ASN A 145 29.32 -4.75 4.10
N GLY A 146 28.62 -3.77 3.53
CA GLY A 146 28.69 -3.41 2.12
C GLY A 146 27.75 -4.17 1.19
N ASN A 147 27.04 -5.18 1.68
CA ASN A 147 26.06 -5.90 0.84
C ASN A 147 24.90 -4.99 0.46
N THR A 148 24.61 -4.89 -0.82
CA THR A 148 23.50 -4.11 -1.36
C THR A 148 22.22 -4.95 -1.33
N LEU A 149 21.18 -4.43 -0.69
CA LEU A 149 19.84 -5.01 -0.69
C LEU A 149 19.02 -4.53 -1.91
N PHE A 150 19.05 -3.23 -2.17
CA PHE A 150 18.35 -2.61 -3.30
C PHE A 150 19.26 -1.53 -3.91
N SER A 151 19.31 -1.47 -5.24
CA SER A 151 20.19 -0.54 -5.97
C SER A 151 19.38 0.38 -6.87
N ASN A 152 19.85 1.62 -7.01
CA ASN A 152 19.32 2.63 -7.94
C ASN A 152 17.82 2.88 -7.82
N VAL A 153 17.31 2.95 -6.60
CA VAL A 153 15.89 3.18 -6.35
C VAL A 153 15.58 4.67 -6.44
N SER A 154 14.81 5.06 -7.43
CA SER A 154 14.40 6.44 -7.67
C SER A 154 13.12 6.82 -6.92
N TYR A 155 12.86 8.12 -6.77
CA TYR A 155 11.64 8.63 -6.16
C TYR A 155 10.37 8.03 -6.82
N LYS A 156 9.39 7.63 -6.01
CA LYS A 156 8.14 6.91 -6.36
C LYS A 156 8.35 5.46 -6.77
N GLU A 157 9.56 4.96 -6.80
CA GLU A 157 9.84 3.56 -7.12
C GLU A 157 9.62 2.65 -5.91
N ILE A 158 9.04 1.48 -6.17
CA ILE A 158 8.84 0.40 -5.22
C ILE A 158 9.55 -0.84 -5.75
N THR A 159 10.51 -1.36 -4.99
CA THR A 159 11.26 -2.55 -5.41
C THR A 159 10.43 -3.82 -5.27
N PRO A 160 10.79 -4.91 -5.96
CA PRO A 160 10.27 -6.24 -5.65
C PRO A 160 10.64 -6.67 -4.23
N TYR A 161 9.84 -7.59 -3.66
CA TYR A 161 10.22 -8.26 -2.41
C TYR A 161 11.41 -9.20 -2.62
N ILE A 162 12.37 -9.16 -1.70
CA ILE A 162 13.46 -10.12 -1.58
C ILE A 162 13.33 -10.90 -0.28
N PRO A 163 13.66 -12.22 -0.26
CA PRO A 163 13.70 -13.00 0.97
C PRO A 163 15.01 -12.74 1.72
N VAL A 164 14.90 -12.54 3.03
CA VAL A 164 16.05 -12.43 3.95
C VAL A 164 15.83 -13.31 5.17
N ASP A 165 16.87 -13.57 5.95
CA ASP A 165 16.75 -14.30 7.20
C ASP A 165 16.09 -13.44 8.29
N PRO A 166 15.35 -14.02 9.25
CA PRO A 166 14.89 -13.28 10.41
C PRO A 166 16.06 -12.85 11.27
N GLY A 167 15.96 -11.66 11.87
CA GLY A 167 17.06 -11.13 12.68
C GLY A 167 16.93 -9.65 12.96
N THR A 168 17.98 -9.07 13.51
CA THR A 168 18.11 -7.62 13.71
C THR A 168 19.06 -7.06 12.67
N TYR A 169 18.58 -6.10 11.91
CA TYR A 169 19.30 -5.48 10.81
C TYR A 169 19.64 -4.03 11.13
N THR A 170 20.73 -3.58 10.56
CA THR A 170 21.03 -2.17 10.36
C THR A 170 21.06 -1.93 8.87
N ILE A 171 20.36 -0.91 8.39
CA ILE A 171 20.40 -0.52 6.98
C ILE A 171 20.95 0.90 6.87
N GLU A 172 21.57 1.15 5.74
CA GLU A 172 22.05 2.47 5.34
C GLU A 172 21.46 2.82 3.99
N ALA A 173 21.02 4.07 3.82
CA ALA A 173 20.72 4.60 2.50
C ALA A 173 21.89 5.48 2.05
N ILE A 174 22.48 5.13 0.93
CA ILE A 174 23.54 5.86 0.28
C ILE A 174 23.06 6.40 -1.07
N THR A 175 23.59 7.55 -1.46
CA THR A 175 23.29 8.12 -2.79
C THR A 175 23.93 7.24 -3.87
N SER A 176 23.20 6.95 -4.94
CA SER A 176 23.75 6.11 -6.03
C SER A 176 24.88 6.79 -6.79
N SER A 177 24.93 8.14 -6.80
CA SER A 177 25.92 8.91 -7.56
C SER A 177 27.27 9.07 -6.85
N SER A 178 27.25 9.37 -5.54
CA SER A 178 28.47 9.67 -4.77
C SER A 178 28.82 8.61 -3.74
N GLY A 179 27.90 7.69 -3.43
CA GLY A 179 28.08 6.73 -2.34
C GLY A 179 27.98 7.37 -0.93
N GLU A 180 27.58 8.63 -0.85
CA GLU A 180 27.40 9.33 0.43
C GLU A 180 26.26 8.71 1.22
N ARG A 181 26.51 8.41 2.50
CA ARG A 181 25.48 7.92 3.40
C ARG A 181 24.61 9.07 3.90
N ILE A 182 23.35 9.04 3.55
CA ILE A 182 22.35 10.05 3.93
C ILE A 182 21.38 9.56 5.02
N LEU A 183 21.34 8.27 5.29
CA LEU A 183 20.48 7.71 6.34
C LEU A 183 21.12 6.46 6.95
N TYR A 184 21.02 6.35 8.28
CA TYR A 184 21.48 5.20 9.07
C TYR A 184 20.34 4.74 9.98
N VAL A 185 19.89 3.50 9.84
CA VAL A 185 18.75 2.95 10.59
C VAL A 185 19.16 1.66 11.29
N PRO A 186 19.52 1.74 12.58
CA PRO A 186 19.91 0.57 13.35
C PRO A 186 18.70 -0.18 13.93
N ASN A 187 18.96 -1.41 14.40
CA ASN A 187 18.05 -2.18 15.24
C ASN A 187 16.68 -2.51 14.63
N ILE A 188 16.60 -2.73 13.33
CA ILE A 188 15.39 -3.16 12.64
C ILE A 188 15.16 -4.64 12.93
N ARG A 189 14.16 -4.95 13.74
CA ARG A 189 13.83 -6.34 14.08
C ARG A 189 12.84 -6.93 13.06
N LEU A 190 13.31 -7.86 12.24
CA LEU A 190 12.55 -8.57 11.24
C LEU A 190 12.20 -9.99 11.72
N ARG A 191 10.91 -10.33 11.72
CA ARG A 191 10.40 -11.64 12.17
C ARG A 191 10.07 -12.52 10.97
N GLY A 192 10.38 -13.82 11.08
CA GLY A 192 10.10 -14.82 10.05
C GLY A 192 8.61 -14.87 9.64
N ASP A 193 8.36 -15.35 8.43
CA ASP A 193 7.03 -15.50 7.82
C ASP A 193 6.24 -14.20 7.67
N ARG A 194 6.93 -13.06 7.57
CA ARG A 194 6.36 -11.71 7.47
C ARG A 194 6.86 -10.98 6.23
N PHE A 195 6.04 -10.03 5.79
CA PHE A 195 6.32 -9.08 4.71
C PHE A 195 6.41 -7.68 5.29
N TYR A 196 7.46 -6.96 4.91
CA TYR A 196 7.69 -5.57 5.32
C TYR A 196 8.02 -4.72 4.12
N THR A 197 7.48 -3.52 4.09
CA THR A 197 7.95 -2.45 3.21
C THR A 197 8.70 -1.41 4.03
N ILE A 198 9.91 -1.10 3.59
CA ILE A 198 10.73 -0.02 4.17
C ILE A 198 10.44 1.23 3.34
N TYR A 199 9.67 2.16 3.90
CA TYR A 199 9.32 3.41 3.25
C TYR A 199 10.30 4.50 3.65
N ALA A 200 11.04 5.09 2.72
CA ALA A 200 11.80 6.31 2.96
C ALA A 200 10.88 7.52 2.80
N VAL A 201 10.74 8.33 3.82
CA VAL A 201 9.87 9.51 3.86
C VAL A 201 10.59 10.71 4.45
N GLY A 202 10.09 11.91 4.23
CA GLY A 202 10.70 13.14 4.71
C GLY A 202 11.58 13.80 3.68
N ASN A 203 12.32 14.82 4.08
CA ASN A 203 13.18 15.64 3.23
C ASN A 203 14.65 15.43 3.59
N LEU A 204 15.54 15.68 2.64
CA LEU A 204 16.99 15.56 2.87
C LEU A 204 17.56 16.81 3.53
N SER A 205 17.11 17.98 3.12
CA SER A 205 17.72 19.28 3.44
C SER A 205 16.96 20.12 4.47
N LYS A 206 15.72 19.73 4.79
CA LYS A 206 14.81 20.50 5.68
C LYS A 206 13.86 19.57 6.47
N PRO A 207 13.32 20.05 7.58
CA PRO A 207 12.29 19.31 8.33
C PRO A 207 11.02 19.05 7.47
N PRO A 208 10.32 17.93 7.68
CA PRO A 208 10.72 16.80 8.51
C PRO A 208 11.84 15.99 7.85
N GLU A 209 12.85 15.63 8.65
CA GLU A 209 14.05 14.94 8.16
C GLU A 209 13.74 13.57 7.55
N LEU A 210 14.65 13.12 6.67
CA LEU A 210 14.62 11.81 6.04
C LEU A 210 14.64 10.70 7.09
N GLN A 211 13.71 9.78 7.02
CA GLN A 211 13.55 8.66 7.93
C GLN A 211 12.87 7.48 7.25
N VAL A 212 12.79 6.33 7.94
CA VAL A 212 12.05 5.17 7.43
C VAL A 212 10.85 4.83 8.30
N LEU A 213 9.80 4.31 7.64
CA LEU A 213 8.68 3.65 8.28
C LEU A 213 8.71 2.18 7.84
N ILE A 214 8.54 1.25 8.79
CA ILE A 214 8.68 -0.19 8.51
C ILE A 214 7.45 -0.94 9.06
N PRO A 215 6.27 -0.76 8.49
CA PRO A 215 5.08 -1.50 8.91
C PRO A 215 5.11 -2.94 8.39
N LEU A 216 4.26 -3.78 8.97
CA LEU A 216 3.85 -5.03 8.34
C LEU A 216 2.96 -4.72 7.14
N ASP A 217 3.19 -5.43 6.03
CA ASP A 217 2.30 -5.41 4.88
C ASP A 217 1.14 -6.38 5.06
N GLY A 218 0.04 -6.11 4.37
CA GLY A 218 -1.18 -6.91 4.47
C GLY A 218 -0.97 -8.39 4.16
N ASN A 219 -0.04 -8.72 3.27
CA ASN A 219 0.38 -10.11 2.98
C ASN A 219 0.84 -10.90 4.21
N SER A 220 1.16 -10.24 5.32
CA SER A 220 1.59 -10.89 6.56
C SER A 220 0.42 -11.53 7.31
N TYR A 221 -0.81 -10.99 7.17
CA TYR A 221 -1.94 -11.35 8.03
C TYR A 221 -3.32 -11.32 7.35
N ILE A 222 -3.45 -10.72 6.17
CA ILE A 222 -4.70 -10.74 5.40
C ILE A 222 -4.70 -12.00 4.53
N GLY A 223 -5.60 -12.93 4.84
CA GLY A 223 -5.91 -14.07 3.98
C GLY A 223 -6.86 -13.63 2.87
N LEU A 224 -6.48 -13.80 1.61
CA LEU A 224 -7.34 -13.63 0.45
C LEU A 224 -7.50 -14.95 -0.28
#